data_25e9fde22fc2d68d718b5c5d60c9ffe4
#
_entry.id   25e9fde22fc2d68d718b5c5d60c9ffe4
#
_cell.length_a   1.000
_cell.length_b   1.000
_cell.length_c   1.000
_cell.angle_alpha   90.00
_cell.angle_beta   90.00
_cell.angle_gamma   90.00
#
_symmetry.space_group_name_H-M   'P 1'
#
loop_
_entity.id
_entity.type
_entity.pdbx_description
1 polymer ?
#
loop_
_entity_poly.entity_id
_entity_poly.type
_entity_poly.pdbx_seq_one_letter_code
_entity_poly.pdbx_strand_id
1 'polypeptide(L)'
;MRRAIYPGSFDPVTNGHLDVIERARKLFDEVVVAVAHNDEKQPLFSLEERLDLLQETAGRIESVHIAKFSGLLVEFAGAQDAGAVIRGVRAVSDFEFEFQMALMNRNLNPKVETIFLMPKEEYTYLSSRIVKEIARLGGNVSSFVPACVAKALSRKFSQ
;
A
#
# COMPACT_ATOMS: atom_id res chain seq x y z
N MET A 1 -0.11 13.30 18.94
CA MET A 1 0.60 12.48 17.97
C MET A 1 -0.30 12.26 16.75
N ARG A 2 0.20 12.62 15.58
CA ARG A 2 -0.55 12.51 14.32
C ARG A 2 -0.20 11.17 13.66
N ARG A 3 -1.15 10.24 13.69
CA ARG A 3 -1.01 8.92 13.08
C ARG A 3 -1.87 8.79 11.83
N ALA A 4 -1.34 8.16 10.79
CA ALA A 4 -2.06 7.86 9.56
C ALA A 4 -1.97 6.38 9.22
N ILE A 5 -3.01 5.88 8.57
CA ILE A 5 -3.05 4.52 8.01
C ILE A 5 -2.80 4.60 6.51
N TYR A 6 -1.87 3.83 6.00
CA TYR A 6 -1.70 3.63 4.56
C TYR A 6 -2.13 2.21 4.21
N PRO A 7 -3.37 2.02 3.74
CA PRO A 7 -3.91 0.70 3.44
C PRO A 7 -3.62 0.27 2.02
N GLY A 8 -3.57 -1.02 1.79
CA GLY A 8 -3.47 -1.59 0.46
C GLY A 8 -3.37 -3.10 0.48
N SER A 9 -3.42 -3.69 -0.70
CA SER A 9 -3.18 -5.13 -0.86
C SER A 9 -1.69 -5.44 -0.81
N PHE A 10 -0.85 -4.56 -1.34
CA PHE A 10 0.61 -4.71 -1.40
C PHE A 10 1.02 -6.09 -1.96
N ASP A 11 0.56 -6.38 -3.16
CA ASP A 11 0.69 -7.70 -3.79
C ASP A 11 1.39 -7.64 -5.15
N PRO A 12 2.68 -7.37 -5.19
CA PRO A 12 3.60 -7.02 -4.09
C PRO A 12 3.69 -5.51 -3.82
N VAL A 13 4.43 -5.15 -2.78
CA VAL A 13 4.89 -3.78 -2.57
C VAL A 13 5.78 -3.35 -3.72
N THR A 14 5.64 -2.10 -4.18
CA THR A 14 6.42 -1.50 -5.28
C THR A 14 7.16 -0.26 -4.82
N ASN A 15 8.07 0.24 -5.67
CA ASN A 15 8.76 1.50 -5.41
C ASN A 15 7.78 2.69 -5.31
N GLY A 16 6.64 2.61 -5.99
CA GLY A 16 5.57 3.61 -5.85
C GLY A 16 4.97 3.62 -4.45
N HIS A 17 4.70 2.45 -3.87
CA HIS A 17 4.24 2.35 -2.49
C HIS A 17 5.27 2.91 -1.51
N LEU A 18 6.53 2.55 -1.68
CA LEU A 18 7.61 3.03 -0.80
C LEU A 18 7.78 4.55 -0.88
N ASP A 19 7.61 5.13 -2.05
CA ASP A 19 7.66 6.58 -2.22
C ASP A 19 6.51 7.28 -1.46
N VAL A 20 5.31 6.75 -1.53
CA VAL A 20 4.16 7.28 -0.76
C VAL A 20 4.41 7.17 0.74
N ILE A 21 4.97 6.05 1.21
CA ILE A 21 5.32 5.86 2.62
C ILE A 21 6.34 6.92 3.06
N GLU A 22 7.37 7.17 2.27
CA GLU A 22 8.39 8.20 2.57
C GLU A 22 7.80 9.61 2.61
N ARG A 23 6.83 9.91 1.77
CA ARG A 23 6.13 11.20 1.80
C ARG A 23 5.24 11.31 3.01
N ALA A 24 4.52 10.26 3.33
CA ALA A 24 3.60 10.22 4.47
C ALA A 24 4.32 10.43 5.81
N ARG A 25 5.47 9.78 6.02
CA ARG A 25 6.21 9.92 7.28
C ARG A 25 6.78 11.33 7.53
N LYS A 26 6.84 12.16 6.49
CA LYS A 26 7.21 13.58 6.65
C LYS A 26 6.07 14.44 7.14
N LEU A 27 4.83 13.98 7.00
CA LEU A 27 3.62 14.71 7.36
C LEU A 27 3.01 14.22 8.68
N PHE A 28 3.27 12.98 9.05
CA PHE A 28 2.71 12.33 10.22
C PHE A 28 3.81 11.83 11.15
N ASP A 29 3.51 11.81 12.43
CA ASP A 29 4.45 11.33 13.46
C ASP A 29 4.61 9.81 13.38
N GLU A 30 3.53 9.10 12.97
CA GLU A 30 3.55 7.67 12.72
C GLU A 30 2.71 7.32 11.50
N VAL A 31 3.18 6.35 10.71
CA VAL A 31 2.45 5.77 9.58
C VAL A 31 2.32 4.26 9.79
N VAL A 32 1.09 3.79 9.81
CA VAL A 32 0.79 2.35 9.85
C VAL A 32 0.48 1.88 8.44
N VAL A 33 1.36 1.09 7.87
CA VAL A 33 1.14 0.44 6.57
C VAL A 33 0.32 -0.81 6.82
N ALA A 34 -0.93 -0.81 6.38
CA ALA A 34 -1.90 -1.83 6.74
C ALA A 34 -2.27 -2.70 5.53
N VAL A 35 -1.90 -3.97 5.59
CA VAL A 35 -2.22 -4.94 4.54
C VAL A 35 -3.65 -5.42 4.72
N ALA A 36 -4.47 -5.22 3.68
CA ALA A 36 -5.84 -5.70 3.67
C ALA A 36 -5.86 -7.22 3.48
N HIS A 37 -6.51 -7.91 4.39
CA HIS A 37 -6.83 -9.32 4.26
C HIS A 37 -8.23 -9.44 3.67
N ASN A 38 -8.31 -9.79 2.39
CA ASN A 38 -9.56 -9.97 1.67
C ASN A 38 -9.57 -11.34 0.99
N ASP A 39 -10.36 -12.25 1.52
CA ASP A 39 -10.45 -13.63 1.04
C ASP A 39 -11.10 -13.77 -0.35
N GLU A 40 -11.84 -12.74 -0.79
CA GLU A 40 -12.49 -12.73 -2.11
C GLU A 40 -11.53 -12.48 -3.27
N LYS A 41 -10.38 -11.88 -2.99
CA LYS A 41 -9.32 -11.67 -3.99
C LYS A 41 -8.34 -12.82 -3.92
N GLN A 42 -7.85 -13.26 -5.08
CA GLN A 42 -6.79 -14.25 -5.18
C GLN A 42 -5.44 -13.55 -5.40
N PRO A 43 -4.74 -13.13 -4.34
CA PRO A 43 -3.45 -12.48 -4.48
C PRO A 43 -2.39 -13.48 -4.92
N LEU A 44 -1.34 -12.98 -5.57
CA LEU A 44 -0.18 -13.80 -5.92
C LEU A 44 0.59 -14.24 -4.67
N PHE A 45 0.78 -13.31 -3.73
CA PHE A 45 1.45 -13.58 -2.48
C PHE A 45 0.44 -13.79 -1.35
N SER A 46 0.72 -14.73 -0.46
CA SER A 46 -0.08 -14.92 0.75
C SER A 46 -0.01 -13.68 1.64
N LEU A 47 -0.91 -13.57 2.60
CA LEU A 47 -0.89 -12.47 3.57
C LEU A 47 0.47 -12.41 4.29
N GLU A 48 0.99 -13.54 4.74
CA GLU A 48 2.28 -13.61 5.45
C GLU A 48 3.45 -13.18 4.54
N GLU A 49 3.46 -13.64 3.29
CA GLU A 49 4.48 -13.23 2.32
C GLU A 49 4.45 -11.72 2.06
N ARG A 50 3.26 -11.12 1.96
CA ARG A 50 3.10 -9.68 1.76
C ARG A 50 3.57 -8.88 2.98
N LEU A 51 3.26 -9.36 4.19
CA LEU A 51 3.73 -8.74 5.43
C LEU A 51 5.25 -8.81 5.54
N ASP A 52 5.85 -9.97 5.21
CA ASP A 52 7.30 -10.15 5.27
C ASP A 52 8.03 -9.22 4.28
N LEU A 53 7.53 -9.10 3.05
CA LEU A 53 8.10 -8.19 2.06
C LEU A 53 8.00 -6.72 2.49
N LEU A 54 6.88 -6.33 3.08
CA LEU A 54 6.72 -4.99 3.64
C LEU A 54 7.65 -4.75 4.83
N GLN A 55 7.78 -5.73 5.72
CA GLN A 55 8.68 -5.62 6.87
C GLN A 55 10.13 -5.45 6.42
N GLU A 56 10.54 -6.18 5.40
CA GLU A 56 11.90 -6.10 4.85
C GLU A 56 12.19 -4.77 4.14
N THR A 57 11.19 -4.22 3.44
CA THR A 57 11.35 -3.00 2.61
C THR A 57 11.01 -1.71 3.36
N ALA A 58 9.91 -1.68 4.10
CA ALA A 58 9.41 -0.49 4.77
C ALA A 58 9.52 -0.54 6.29
N GLY A 59 9.62 -1.73 6.89
CA GLY A 59 9.62 -1.88 8.34
C GLY A 59 10.83 -1.30 9.05
N ARG A 60 11.89 -0.94 8.31
CA ARG A 60 13.09 -0.29 8.86
C ARG A 60 13.03 1.24 8.78
N ILE A 61 12.01 1.78 8.14
CA ILE A 61 11.82 3.22 8.04
C ILE A 61 11.34 3.71 9.40
N GLU A 62 12.00 4.72 9.93
CA GLU A 62 11.62 5.32 11.22
C GLU A 62 10.16 5.77 11.20
N SER A 63 9.45 5.51 12.30
CA SER A 63 8.03 5.86 12.47
C SER A 63 7.05 5.13 11.54
N VAL A 64 7.49 4.06 10.88
CA VAL A 64 6.64 3.21 10.04
C VAL A 64 6.42 1.87 10.73
N HIS A 65 5.16 1.47 10.81
CA HIS A 65 4.73 0.19 11.39
C HIS A 65 3.95 -0.61 10.38
N ILE A 66 4.18 -1.91 10.34
CA ILE A 66 3.48 -2.82 9.43
C ILE A 66 2.38 -3.55 10.22
N ALA A 67 1.18 -3.55 9.68
CA ALA A 67 0.04 -4.22 10.28
C ALA A 67 -0.82 -4.91 9.22
N LYS A 68 -1.72 -5.74 9.67
CA LYS A 68 -2.79 -6.34 8.84
C LYS A 68 -4.14 -5.94 9.40
N PHE A 69 -5.15 -5.89 8.54
CA PHE A 69 -6.51 -5.66 8.98
C PHE A 69 -7.51 -6.40 8.08
N SER A 70 -8.68 -6.64 8.62
CA SER A 70 -9.86 -7.12 7.90
C SER A 70 -11.06 -6.26 8.30
N GLY A 71 -12.10 -6.27 7.48
CA GLY A 71 -13.28 -5.45 7.72
C GLY A 71 -13.11 -4.01 7.26
N LEU A 72 -13.85 -3.10 7.86
CA LEU A 72 -13.89 -1.70 7.46
C LEU A 72 -12.61 -0.96 7.85
N LEU A 73 -12.03 -0.29 6.87
CA LEU A 73 -10.81 0.52 7.05
C LEU A 73 -10.96 1.57 8.15
N VAL A 74 -12.09 2.26 8.19
CA VAL A 74 -12.32 3.32 9.18
C VAL A 74 -12.49 2.81 10.61
N GLU A 75 -12.94 1.57 10.78
CA GLU A 75 -12.96 0.91 12.09
C GLU A 75 -11.54 0.59 12.54
N PHE A 76 -10.73 0.05 11.64
CA PHE A 76 -9.32 -0.19 11.91
C PHE A 76 -8.58 1.11 12.25
N ALA A 77 -8.79 2.17 11.45
CA ALA A 77 -8.20 3.49 11.71
C ALA A 77 -8.59 4.02 13.09
N GLY A 78 -9.86 3.90 13.46
CA GLY A 78 -10.34 4.29 14.78
C GLY A 78 -9.68 3.48 15.91
N ALA A 79 -9.56 2.18 15.74
CA ALA A 79 -8.91 1.31 16.71
C ALA A 79 -7.40 1.61 16.87
N GLN A 80 -6.77 2.15 15.83
CA GLN A 80 -5.36 2.59 15.85
C GLN A 80 -5.19 4.03 16.32
N ASP A 81 -6.27 4.71 16.68
CA ASP A 81 -6.26 6.13 17.01
C ASP A 81 -5.63 6.99 15.91
N ALA A 82 -5.93 6.66 14.67
CA ALA A 82 -5.44 7.35 13.49
C ALA A 82 -6.47 8.36 12.98
N GLY A 83 -6.03 9.59 12.75
CA GLY A 83 -6.88 10.67 12.24
C GLY A 83 -6.92 10.76 10.71
N ALA A 84 -6.12 9.98 10.01
CA ALA A 84 -6.04 10.04 8.55
C ALA A 84 -5.84 8.67 7.91
N VAL A 85 -6.39 8.53 6.71
CA VAL A 85 -6.12 7.43 5.77
C VAL A 85 -5.43 8.02 4.56
N ILE A 86 -4.32 7.43 4.15
CA ILE A 86 -3.53 7.87 3.00
C ILE A 86 -3.87 7.00 1.81
N ARG A 87 -4.09 7.64 0.66
CA ARG A 87 -4.26 7.00 -0.64
C ARG A 87 -3.28 7.60 -1.62
N GLY A 88 -2.55 6.76 -2.34
CA GLY A 88 -1.70 7.20 -3.44
C GLY A 88 -2.54 7.46 -4.69
N VAL A 89 -2.38 8.63 -5.30
CA VAL A 89 -3.07 8.98 -6.54
C VAL A 89 -2.09 8.95 -7.71
N ARG A 90 -2.42 8.17 -8.73
CA ARG A 90 -1.60 7.96 -9.92
C ARG A 90 -2.48 8.14 -11.17
N ALA A 91 -1.84 8.27 -12.35
CA ALA A 91 -2.57 8.33 -13.61
C ALA A 91 -3.44 7.09 -13.87
N VAL A 92 -3.05 5.93 -13.31
CA VAL A 92 -3.80 4.67 -13.42
C VAL A 92 -4.86 4.49 -12.34
N SER A 93 -4.98 5.45 -11.40
CA SER A 93 -5.98 5.40 -10.33
C SER A 93 -7.35 5.81 -10.86
N ASP A 94 -8.41 5.12 -10.42
CA ASP A 94 -9.77 5.59 -10.59
C ASP A 94 -10.07 6.64 -9.50
N PHE A 95 -9.84 7.91 -9.85
CA PHE A 95 -10.02 9.01 -8.90
C PHE A 95 -11.48 9.19 -8.48
N GLU A 96 -12.44 8.98 -9.37
CA GLU A 96 -13.86 9.05 -9.01
C GLU A 96 -14.21 8.04 -7.93
N PHE A 97 -13.77 6.79 -8.09
CA PHE A 97 -13.98 5.75 -7.11
C PHE A 97 -13.30 6.09 -5.78
N GLU A 98 -12.05 6.54 -5.82
CA GLU A 98 -11.29 6.95 -4.63
C GLU A 98 -12.00 8.09 -3.90
N PHE A 99 -12.52 9.06 -4.64
CA PHE A 99 -13.25 10.19 -4.08
C PHE A 99 -14.57 9.75 -3.41
N GLN A 100 -15.33 8.87 -4.06
CA GLN A 100 -16.54 8.29 -3.48
C GLN A 100 -16.24 7.53 -2.20
N MET A 101 -15.20 6.69 -2.20
CA MET A 101 -14.80 5.93 -1.00
C MET A 101 -14.37 6.86 0.13
N ALA A 102 -13.67 7.94 -0.16
CA ALA A 102 -13.27 8.93 0.84
C ALA A 102 -14.49 9.57 1.52
N LEU A 103 -15.51 9.94 0.74
CA LEU A 103 -16.75 10.50 1.27
C LEU A 103 -17.54 9.48 2.11
N MET A 104 -17.59 8.23 1.67
CA MET A 104 -18.26 7.16 2.43
C MET A 104 -17.52 6.88 3.74
N ASN A 105 -16.21 6.84 3.71
CA ASN A 105 -15.40 6.66 4.92
C ASN A 105 -15.59 7.80 5.92
N ARG A 106 -15.68 9.05 5.45
CA ARG A 106 -15.98 10.21 6.29
C ARG A 106 -17.36 10.09 6.92
N ASN A 107 -18.34 9.62 6.19
CA ASN A 107 -19.69 9.40 6.70
C ASN A 107 -19.70 8.35 7.82
N LEU A 108 -18.95 7.25 7.63
CA LEU A 108 -18.87 6.16 8.62
C LEU A 108 -18.08 6.54 9.87
N ASN A 109 -17.04 7.35 9.72
CA ASN A 109 -16.23 7.85 10.84
C ASN A 109 -15.73 9.28 10.54
N PRO A 110 -16.45 10.31 11.04
CA PRO A 110 -16.10 11.71 10.77
C PRO A 110 -14.74 12.15 11.34
N LYS A 111 -14.14 11.35 12.22
CA LYS A 111 -12.84 11.66 12.83
C LYS A 111 -11.65 11.25 11.94
N VAL A 112 -11.93 10.51 10.86
CA VAL A 112 -10.89 10.00 9.95
C VAL A 112 -11.02 10.74 8.62
N GLU A 113 -9.98 11.47 8.24
CA GLU A 113 -9.90 12.14 6.93
C GLU A 113 -9.09 11.31 5.94
N THR A 114 -9.46 11.40 4.66
CA THR A 114 -8.68 10.79 3.59
C THR A 114 -7.75 11.83 2.98
N ILE A 115 -6.48 11.49 2.85
CA ILE A 115 -5.46 12.34 2.28
C ILE A 115 -4.88 11.66 1.05
N PHE A 116 -4.92 12.35 -0.10
CA PHE A 116 -4.34 11.87 -1.34
C PHE A 116 -2.93 12.40 -1.48
N LEU A 117 -1.97 11.49 -1.69
CA LEU A 117 -0.59 11.84 -1.97
C LEU A 117 -0.22 11.39 -3.38
N MET A 118 0.48 12.28 -4.10
CA MET A 118 1.05 11.92 -5.40
C MET A 118 2.44 11.31 -5.20
N PRO A 119 2.67 10.11 -5.74
CA PRO A 119 4.02 9.56 -5.79
C PRO A 119 4.89 10.34 -6.79
N LYS A 120 6.18 10.03 -6.79
CA LYS A 120 7.14 10.57 -7.73
C LYS A 120 6.66 10.34 -9.17
N GLU A 121 6.95 11.28 -10.05
CA GLU A 121 6.50 11.27 -11.44
C GLU A 121 6.81 9.96 -12.18
N GLU A 122 8.01 9.41 -11.98
CA GLU A 122 8.42 8.14 -12.60
C GLU A 122 7.55 6.93 -12.18
N TYR A 123 6.76 7.04 -11.10
CA TYR A 123 5.87 5.98 -10.62
C TYR A 123 4.40 6.20 -10.99
N THR A 124 4.10 7.20 -11.81
CA THR A 124 2.73 7.59 -12.18
C THR A 124 1.93 6.45 -12.82
N TYR A 125 2.58 5.60 -13.62
CA TYR A 125 1.96 4.46 -14.29
C TYR A 125 2.30 3.11 -13.64
N LEU A 126 2.99 3.13 -12.50
CA LEU A 126 3.39 1.93 -11.80
C LEU A 126 2.23 1.38 -10.96
N SER A 127 2.00 0.07 -11.04
CA SER A 127 1.05 -0.66 -10.20
C SER A 127 1.56 -2.06 -9.93
N SER A 128 1.08 -2.68 -8.85
CA SER A 128 1.40 -4.09 -8.55
C SER A 128 0.90 -5.02 -9.66
N ARG A 129 -0.22 -4.67 -10.29
CA ARG A 129 -0.79 -5.45 -11.40
C ARG A 129 0.17 -5.50 -12.59
N ILE A 130 0.70 -4.35 -13.02
CA ILE A 130 1.62 -4.31 -14.17
C ILE A 130 2.96 -4.97 -13.85
N VAL A 131 3.43 -4.83 -12.62
CA VAL A 131 4.66 -5.52 -12.16
C VAL A 131 4.49 -7.03 -12.25
N LYS A 132 3.37 -7.55 -11.77
CA LYS A 132 3.07 -8.99 -11.85
C LYS A 132 3.00 -9.47 -13.30
N GLU A 133 2.38 -8.71 -14.18
CA GLU A 133 2.27 -9.05 -15.59
C GLU A 133 3.64 -9.11 -16.27
N ILE A 134 4.49 -8.11 -16.03
CA ILE A 134 5.86 -8.08 -16.56
C ILE A 134 6.66 -9.27 -16.03
N ALA A 135 6.60 -9.54 -14.73
CA ALA A 135 7.32 -10.65 -14.10
C ALA A 135 6.84 -12.00 -14.63
N ARG A 136 5.53 -12.17 -14.80
CA ARG A 136 4.93 -13.39 -15.36
C ARG A 136 5.45 -13.70 -16.76
N LEU A 137 5.68 -12.68 -17.56
CA LEU A 137 6.20 -12.79 -18.92
C LEU A 137 7.74 -12.84 -18.98
N GLY A 138 8.42 -12.92 -17.85
CA GLY A 138 9.88 -13.02 -17.77
C GLY A 138 10.63 -11.70 -17.93
N GLY A 139 9.91 -10.56 -17.83
CA GLY A 139 10.51 -9.23 -17.93
C GLY A 139 11.26 -8.82 -16.66
N ASN A 140 12.17 -7.85 -16.82
CA ASN A 140 12.94 -7.28 -15.72
C ASN A 140 12.13 -6.25 -14.96
N VAL A 141 11.91 -6.47 -13.67
CA VAL A 141 11.14 -5.58 -12.79
C VAL A 141 12.01 -4.77 -11.83
N SER A 142 13.33 -4.81 -11.97
CA SER A 142 14.27 -4.20 -11.02
C SER A 142 14.13 -2.68 -10.88
N SER A 143 13.58 -2.00 -11.89
CA SER A 143 13.30 -0.55 -11.84
C SER A 143 12.01 -0.20 -11.06
N PHE A 144 11.18 -1.18 -10.78
CA PHE A 144 9.83 -0.98 -10.25
C PHE A 144 9.67 -1.45 -8.81
N VAL A 145 10.52 -2.37 -8.38
CA VAL A 145 10.42 -3.01 -7.06
C VAL A 145 11.81 -3.15 -6.42
N PRO A 146 11.87 -3.25 -5.08
CA PRO A 146 13.12 -3.59 -4.39
C PRO A 146 13.63 -4.98 -4.79
N ALA A 147 14.94 -5.21 -4.60
CA ALA A 147 15.59 -6.47 -4.98
C ALA A 147 14.95 -7.71 -4.35
N CYS A 148 14.54 -7.65 -3.07
CA CYS A 148 13.89 -8.77 -2.40
C CYS A 148 12.53 -9.12 -3.02
N VAL A 149 11.80 -8.11 -3.48
CA VAL A 149 10.51 -8.28 -4.18
C VAL A 149 10.72 -8.89 -5.57
N ALA A 150 11.73 -8.43 -6.30
CA ALA A 150 12.08 -8.99 -7.61
C ALA A 150 12.41 -10.48 -7.49
N LYS A 151 13.17 -10.86 -6.47
CA LYS A 151 13.49 -12.28 -6.20
C LYS A 151 12.23 -13.09 -5.86
N ALA A 152 11.35 -12.54 -5.03
CA ALA A 152 10.11 -13.21 -4.66
C ALA A 152 9.20 -13.44 -5.87
N LEU A 153 9.09 -12.46 -6.77
CA LEU A 153 8.35 -12.57 -8.03
C LEU A 153 8.96 -13.67 -8.93
N SER A 154 10.28 -13.66 -9.06
CA SER A 154 10.98 -14.68 -9.85
C SER A 154 10.70 -16.09 -9.34
N ARG A 155 10.70 -16.30 -8.03
CA ARG A 155 10.36 -17.60 -7.42
C ARG A 155 8.93 -18.01 -7.69
N LYS A 156 7.97 -17.07 -7.61
CA LYS A 156 6.56 -17.38 -7.87
C LYS A 156 6.30 -17.81 -9.29
N PHE A 157 6.96 -17.21 -10.27
CA PHE A 157 6.71 -17.49 -11.69
C PHE A 157 7.64 -18.54 -12.29
N SER A 158 8.64 -19.02 -11.56
CA SER A 158 9.51 -20.12 -12.00
C SER A 158 9.02 -21.50 -11.55
N GLN A 159 7.92 -21.56 -10.84
CA GLN A 159 7.30 -22.80 -10.34
C GLN A 159 6.28 -23.37 -11.34
#